data_f22b52f6a19205d265cf75a4dfd98fbf
#
_entry.id   f22b52f6a19205d265cf75a4dfd98fbf
#
_cell.length_a   1.000
_cell.length_b   1.000
_cell.length_c   1.000
_cell.angle_alpha   90.00
_cell.angle_beta   90.00
_cell.angle_gamma   90.00
#
_symmetry.space_group_name_H-M   'P 1'
#
loop_
_entity.id
_entity.type
_entity.pdbx_description
1 polymer ?
#
loop_
_entity_poly.entity_id
_entity_poly.type
_entity_poly.pdbx_seq_one_letter_code
_entity_poly.pdbx_strand_id
1 'polypeptide(L)'
;MSANNSTRFVSRLTRDTLALILAGGRGSRLKQLTNWRAKPAVPFGGKFRIIDFPLSNCVNSGIRRVGILTQYKAHSLMNHVQQGWGFMRGELGEFVEFLPASQRTAGGGWYSGTADAIYQNVDILRNHGPEYV
;
A
#
# COMPACT_ATOMS: atom_id res chain seq x y z
N MET A 1 -13.29 -8.47 26.49
CA MET A 1 -14.38 -8.23 25.53
C MET A 1 -13.87 -8.44 24.11
N SER A 2 -13.93 -9.65 23.65
CA SER A 2 -13.40 -10.05 22.34
C SER A 2 -14.48 -10.10 21.22
N ALA A 3 -15.71 -9.66 21.50
CA ALA A 3 -16.85 -9.90 20.63
C ALA A 3 -16.92 -9.05 19.34
N ASN A 4 -16.17 -7.97 19.25
CA ASN A 4 -16.29 -7.04 18.11
C ASN A 4 -15.19 -7.17 17.05
N ASN A 5 -14.23 -8.04 17.24
CA ASN A 5 -13.11 -8.19 16.30
C ASN A 5 -13.40 -9.23 15.20
N SER A 6 -14.35 -10.12 15.43
CA SER A 6 -14.64 -11.23 14.52
C SER A 6 -15.32 -10.79 13.21
N THR A 7 -16.08 -9.69 13.23
CA THR A 7 -16.79 -9.18 12.05
C THR A 7 -15.89 -8.38 11.10
N ARG A 8 -14.71 -7.95 11.55
CA ARG A 8 -13.76 -7.18 10.72
C ARG A 8 -12.83 -8.07 9.91
N PHE A 9 -12.69 -9.31 10.28
CA PHE A 9 -11.79 -10.28 9.64
C PHE A 9 -12.56 -11.50 9.18
N VAL A 10 -12.28 -11.96 7.96
CA VAL A 10 -12.90 -13.15 7.40
C VAL A 10 -12.35 -14.41 8.07
N SER A 11 -11.07 -14.38 8.43
CA SER A 11 -10.40 -15.49 9.09
C SER A 11 -9.20 -14.99 9.90
N ARG A 12 -8.64 -15.87 10.73
CA ARG A 12 -7.38 -15.60 11.41
C ARG A 12 -6.23 -15.35 10.42
N LEU A 13 -6.22 -16.09 9.32
CA LEU A 13 -5.25 -15.91 8.25
C LEU A 13 -5.24 -14.47 7.72
N THR A 14 -6.41 -13.93 7.37
CA THR A 14 -6.49 -12.55 6.86
C THR A 14 -6.15 -11.50 7.90
N ARG A 15 -6.45 -11.76 9.16
CA ARG A 15 -6.05 -10.88 10.27
C ARG A 15 -4.53 -10.79 10.41
N ASP A 16 -3.86 -11.93 10.30
CA ASP A 16 -2.42 -12.05 10.54
C ASP A 16 -1.59 -11.81 9.26
N THR A 17 -2.26 -11.42 8.16
CA THR A 17 -1.66 -11.08 6.87
C THR A 17 -1.43 -9.57 6.74
N LEU A 18 -0.24 -9.20 6.27
CA LEU A 18 0.07 -7.84 5.82
C LEU A 18 0.15 -7.85 4.29
N ALA A 19 -0.69 -7.04 3.63
CA ALA A 19 -0.64 -6.92 2.18
C ALA A 19 0.35 -5.84 1.75
N LEU A 20 1.13 -6.11 0.73
CA LEU A 20 2.00 -5.13 0.08
C LEU A 20 1.46 -4.79 -1.31
N ILE A 21 1.17 -3.52 -1.53
CA ILE A 21 0.75 -3.01 -2.83
C ILE A 21 1.94 -2.31 -3.49
N LEU A 22 2.35 -2.81 -4.65
CA LEU A 22 3.44 -2.25 -5.41
C LEU A 22 2.93 -1.08 -6.25
N ALA A 23 3.16 0.13 -5.78
CA ALA A 23 2.70 1.38 -6.40
C ALA A 23 3.88 2.18 -6.99
N GLY A 24 4.94 1.50 -7.38
CA GLY A 24 6.14 2.08 -7.96
C GLY A 24 6.11 2.11 -9.48
N GLY A 25 7.06 2.86 -10.04
CA GLY A 25 7.27 2.98 -11.47
C GLY A 25 6.73 4.27 -12.08
N ARG A 26 7.38 4.66 -13.18
CA ARG A 26 7.08 5.94 -13.87
C ARG A 26 5.76 5.93 -14.62
N GLY A 27 5.25 4.75 -14.99
CA GLY A 27 4.02 4.64 -15.78
C GLY A 27 4.13 5.25 -17.18
N SER A 28 5.32 5.23 -17.77
CA SER A 28 5.63 5.89 -19.05
C SER A 28 4.71 5.49 -20.21
N ARG A 29 4.13 4.28 -20.14
CA ARG A 29 3.17 3.79 -21.14
C ARG A 29 1.85 4.59 -21.14
N LEU A 30 1.50 5.24 -20.05
CA LEU A 30 0.30 6.08 -19.95
C LEU A 30 0.55 7.53 -20.38
N LYS A 31 1.77 7.84 -20.84
CA LYS A 31 2.15 9.14 -21.43
C LYS A 31 1.69 10.32 -20.55
N GLN A 32 0.85 11.18 -21.11
CA GLN A 32 0.40 12.43 -20.47
C GLN A 32 -0.32 12.21 -19.14
N LEU A 33 -1.00 11.08 -18.95
CA LEU A 33 -1.71 10.76 -17.71
C LEU A 33 -0.78 10.66 -16.49
N THR A 34 0.50 10.34 -16.71
CA THR A 34 1.51 10.18 -15.67
C THR A 34 2.52 11.32 -15.60
N ASN A 35 2.31 12.40 -16.33
CA ASN A 35 3.23 13.57 -16.28
C ASN A 35 3.29 14.20 -14.90
N TRP A 36 2.15 14.28 -14.21
CA TRP A 36 2.00 14.96 -12.91
C TRP A 36 1.78 14.02 -11.73
N ARG A 37 1.52 12.74 -11.97
CA ARG A 37 1.18 11.79 -10.93
C ARG A 37 1.66 10.38 -11.25
N ALA A 38 1.86 9.58 -10.20
CA ALA A 38 2.15 8.16 -10.36
C ALA A 38 0.95 7.41 -10.99
N LYS A 39 1.24 6.32 -11.71
CA LYS A 39 0.20 5.48 -12.33
C LYS A 39 -0.93 5.08 -11.37
N PRO A 40 -0.66 4.62 -10.13
CA PRO A 40 -1.72 4.26 -9.19
C PRO A 40 -2.64 5.43 -8.81
N ALA A 41 -2.18 6.68 -8.96
CA ALA A 41 -2.94 7.87 -8.67
C ALA A 41 -3.76 8.39 -9.86
N VAL A 42 -3.69 7.74 -11.02
CA VAL A 42 -4.47 8.12 -12.21
C VAL A 42 -5.95 7.86 -11.94
N PRO A 43 -6.83 8.85 -12.18
CA PRO A 43 -8.27 8.68 -12.06
C PRO A 43 -8.80 7.60 -13.00
N PHE A 44 -9.71 6.79 -12.51
CA PHE A 44 -10.38 5.75 -13.26
C PHE A 44 -11.83 5.61 -12.77
N GLY A 45 -12.78 5.63 -13.68
CA GLY A 45 -14.19 5.50 -13.31
C GLY A 45 -14.75 6.67 -12.49
N GLY A 46 -14.38 7.90 -12.81
CA GLY A 46 -14.86 9.10 -12.14
C GLY A 46 -14.01 9.49 -10.93
N LYS A 47 -14.54 9.35 -9.71
CA LYS A 47 -13.88 9.76 -8.47
C LYS A 47 -12.80 8.79 -7.98
N PHE A 48 -12.79 7.56 -8.49
CA PHE A 48 -11.83 6.55 -8.07
C PHE A 48 -10.48 6.73 -8.77
N ARG A 49 -9.43 6.15 -8.17
CA ARG A 49 -8.11 6.04 -8.76
C ARG A 49 -7.70 4.57 -8.85
N ILE A 50 -6.74 4.25 -9.67
CA ILE A 50 -6.29 2.86 -9.88
C ILE A 50 -5.98 2.18 -8.55
N ILE A 51 -5.35 2.87 -7.59
CA ILE A 51 -5.00 2.34 -6.26
C ILE A 51 -6.23 1.89 -5.44
N ASP A 52 -7.40 2.47 -5.67
CA ASP A 52 -8.59 2.15 -4.89
C ASP A 52 -9.07 0.71 -5.09
N PHE A 53 -8.80 0.12 -6.25
CA PHE A 53 -9.21 -1.25 -6.56
C PHE A 53 -8.46 -2.30 -5.72
N PRO A 54 -7.12 -2.34 -5.69
CA PRO A 54 -6.41 -3.28 -4.81
C PRO A 54 -6.65 -3.00 -3.32
N LEU A 55 -6.78 -1.73 -2.90
CA LEU A 55 -7.13 -1.40 -1.52
C LEU A 55 -8.51 -1.94 -1.15
N SER A 56 -9.49 -1.75 -2.01
CA SER A 56 -10.84 -2.29 -1.82
C SER A 56 -10.83 -3.81 -1.76
N ASN A 57 -10.05 -4.47 -2.62
CA ASN A 57 -9.91 -5.92 -2.58
C ASN A 57 -9.34 -6.42 -1.25
N CYS A 58 -8.31 -5.75 -0.71
CA CYS A 58 -7.75 -6.08 0.60
C CYS A 58 -8.82 -5.98 1.69
N VAL A 59 -9.49 -4.83 1.78
CA VAL A 59 -10.50 -4.58 2.81
C VAL A 59 -11.67 -5.56 2.72
N ASN A 60 -12.18 -5.81 1.52
CA ASN A 60 -13.28 -6.75 1.30
C ASN A 60 -12.89 -8.21 1.58
N SER A 61 -11.60 -8.52 1.51
CA SER A 61 -11.06 -9.84 1.88
C SER A 61 -10.74 -9.97 3.37
N GLY A 62 -10.96 -8.92 4.16
CA GLY A 62 -10.66 -8.91 5.59
C GLY A 62 -9.19 -8.58 5.90
N ILE A 63 -8.39 -8.18 4.92
CA ILE A 63 -7.01 -7.73 5.13
C ILE A 63 -7.03 -6.22 5.39
N ARG A 64 -6.60 -5.82 6.59
CA ARG A 64 -6.66 -4.43 7.06
C ARG A 64 -5.30 -3.89 7.52
N ARG A 65 -4.24 -4.57 7.14
CA ARG A 65 -2.86 -4.16 7.34
C ARG A 65 -2.22 -4.08 5.96
N VAL A 66 -2.02 -2.87 5.45
CA VAL A 66 -1.59 -2.64 4.08
C VAL A 66 -0.41 -1.70 4.03
N GLY A 67 0.67 -2.14 3.40
CA GLY A 67 1.82 -1.31 3.04
C GLY A 67 1.77 -0.97 1.55
N ILE A 68 1.95 0.29 1.21
CA ILE A 68 2.01 0.77 -0.18
C ILE A 68 3.46 1.16 -0.49
N LEU A 69 4.11 0.40 -1.35
CA LEU A 69 5.48 0.65 -1.77
C LEU A 69 5.49 1.66 -2.92
N THR A 70 6.08 2.83 -2.68
CA THR A 70 6.11 3.94 -3.65
C THR A 70 7.52 4.31 -4.03
N GLN A 71 7.70 4.82 -5.25
CA GLN A 71 9.00 5.30 -5.73
C GLN A 71 8.95 6.72 -6.29
N TYR A 72 7.91 7.04 -7.05
CA TYR A 72 7.94 8.20 -7.93
C TYR A 72 6.60 8.96 -7.89
N LYS A 73 6.67 10.31 -7.83
CA LYS A 73 5.49 11.20 -7.84
C LYS A 73 4.37 10.77 -6.88
N ALA A 74 4.76 10.41 -5.66
CA ALA A 74 3.85 9.82 -4.69
C ALA A 74 2.90 10.83 -4.01
N HIS A 75 3.15 12.14 -4.08
CA HIS A 75 2.40 13.15 -3.33
C HIS A 75 0.89 13.09 -3.58
N SER A 76 0.46 13.10 -4.84
CA SER A 76 -0.96 12.99 -5.20
C SER A 76 -1.59 11.66 -4.76
N LEU A 77 -0.81 10.58 -4.81
CA LEU A 77 -1.22 9.27 -4.32
C LEU A 77 -1.41 9.27 -2.80
N MET A 78 -0.44 9.83 -2.08
CA MET A 78 -0.48 9.91 -0.62
C MET A 78 -1.68 10.70 -0.14
N ASN A 79 -1.92 11.88 -0.73
CA ASN A 79 -3.09 12.70 -0.39
C ASN A 79 -4.41 11.94 -0.62
N HIS A 80 -4.54 11.27 -1.75
CA HIS A 80 -5.73 10.51 -2.08
C HIS A 80 -5.98 9.38 -1.06
N VAL A 81 -4.96 8.63 -0.71
CA VAL A 81 -5.08 7.52 0.26
C VAL A 81 -5.37 8.05 1.65
N GLN A 82 -4.71 9.11 2.10
CA GLN A 82 -4.95 9.71 3.41
C GLN A 82 -6.38 10.23 3.55
N GLN A 83 -6.94 10.82 2.50
CA GLN A 83 -8.30 11.35 2.51
C GLN A 83 -9.36 10.26 2.38
N GLY A 84 -9.14 9.26 1.55
CA GLY A 84 -10.14 8.24 1.23
C GLY A 84 -10.06 6.98 2.08
N TRP A 85 -8.88 6.65 2.62
CA TRP A 85 -8.62 5.38 3.33
C TRP A 85 -8.22 5.56 4.79
N GLY A 86 -8.51 6.73 5.37
CA GLY A 86 -8.20 7.07 6.76
C GLY A 86 -9.12 6.44 7.81
N PHE A 87 -10.01 5.53 7.43
CA PHE A 87 -10.96 4.88 8.35
C PHE A 87 -10.37 3.67 9.09
N MET A 88 -9.14 3.28 8.79
CA MET A 88 -8.45 2.20 9.50
C MET A 88 -8.19 2.60 10.95
N ARG A 89 -8.36 1.63 11.86
CA ARG A 89 -8.23 1.88 13.29
C ARG A 89 -6.90 1.38 13.82
N GLY A 90 -5.98 2.30 14.08
CA GLY A 90 -4.65 2.00 14.62
C GLY A 90 -4.71 1.26 15.97
N GLU A 91 -5.71 1.55 16.82
CA GLU A 91 -5.94 0.86 18.08
C GLU A 91 -6.28 -0.62 17.93
N LEU A 92 -6.72 -1.03 16.74
CA LEU A 92 -6.97 -2.44 16.39
C LEU A 92 -5.84 -3.06 15.56
N GLY A 93 -4.72 -2.37 15.43
CA GLY A 93 -3.60 -2.82 14.60
C GLY A 93 -3.84 -2.71 13.10
N GLU A 94 -4.87 -1.99 12.68
CA GLU A 94 -5.19 -1.74 11.27
C GLU A 94 -4.44 -0.52 10.75
N PHE A 95 -3.94 -0.58 9.53
CA PHE A 95 -3.27 0.57 8.92
C PHE A 95 -3.21 0.47 7.39
N VAL A 96 -3.09 1.63 6.77
CA VAL A 96 -2.61 1.80 5.40
C VAL A 96 -1.41 2.73 5.48
N GLU A 97 -0.23 2.23 5.22
CA GLU A 97 1.04 2.93 5.39
C GLU A 97 1.81 3.01 4.08
N PHE A 98 2.46 4.14 3.85
CA PHE A 98 3.36 4.29 2.71
C PHE A 98 4.77 3.87 3.09
N LEU A 99 5.37 3.03 2.25
CA LEU A 99 6.73 2.55 2.36
C LEU A 99 7.52 3.07 1.16
N PRO A 100 8.05 4.30 1.23
CA PRO A 100 8.80 4.89 0.12
C PRO A 100 10.13 4.18 -0.07
N ALA A 101 10.61 4.13 -1.32
CA ALA A 101 11.95 3.66 -1.61
C ALA A 101 12.96 4.48 -0.80
N SER A 102 13.71 3.82 0.06
CA SER A 102 14.75 4.48 0.84
C SER A 102 16.02 4.61 0.00
N GLN A 103 16.62 5.80 -0.02
CA GLN A 103 17.92 6.04 -0.65
C GLN A 103 19.07 5.46 0.21
N ARG A 104 18.92 4.24 0.69
CA ARG A 104 19.92 3.62 1.56
C ARG A 104 21.13 3.07 0.82
N THR A 105 21.09 3.02 -0.50
CA THR A 105 22.20 2.55 -1.33
C THR A 105 22.91 3.72 -1.99
N ALA A 106 24.21 3.72 -1.95
CA ALA A 106 25.13 4.75 -2.47
C ALA A 106 25.07 4.96 -4.00
N GLY A 107 24.00 4.60 -4.66
CA GLY A 107 23.82 4.64 -6.10
C GLY A 107 22.49 5.21 -6.60
N GLY A 108 21.73 5.97 -5.79
CA GLY A 108 20.50 6.62 -6.26
C GLY A 108 19.32 5.66 -6.41
N GLY A 109 19.01 5.01 -5.38
CA GLY A 109 18.25 3.83 -5.24
C GLY A 109 16.75 3.83 -5.45
N TRP A 110 16.32 3.71 -6.67
CA TRP A 110 15.02 3.16 -6.97
C TRP A 110 15.07 1.63 -6.83
N TYR A 111 13.91 1.01 -6.57
CA TYR A 111 13.82 -0.44 -6.58
C TYR A 111 14.20 -1.02 -7.94
N SER A 112 15.05 -2.05 -7.95
CA SER A 112 15.45 -2.74 -9.17
C SER A 112 14.34 -3.62 -9.76
N GLY A 113 13.34 -3.94 -8.94
CA GLY A 113 12.20 -4.76 -9.33
C GLY A 113 11.31 -5.04 -8.14
N THR A 114 10.30 -5.88 -8.32
CA THR A 114 9.31 -6.20 -7.28
C THR A 114 9.91 -6.90 -6.07
N ALA A 115 10.80 -7.86 -6.29
CA ALA A 115 11.47 -8.57 -5.21
C ALA A 115 12.40 -7.65 -4.41
N ASP A 116 13.09 -6.75 -5.08
CA ASP A 116 13.96 -5.77 -4.43
C ASP A 116 13.15 -4.78 -3.59
N ALA A 117 11.97 -4.37 -4.06
CA ALA A 117 11.06 -3.51 -3.30
C ALA A 117 10.67 -4.14 -1.96
N ILE A 118 10.39 -5.43 -1.94
CA ILE A 118 10.07 -6.18 -0.72
C ILE A 118 11.32 -6.32 0.15
N TYR A 119 12.44 -6.68 -0.43
CA TYR A 119 13.71 -6.88 0.28
C TYR A 119 14.19 -5.63 1.00
N GLN A 120 14.12 -4.46 0.35
CA GLN A 120 14.51 -3.18 0.96
C GLN A 120 13.62 -2.77 2.14
N ASN A 121 12.42 -3.32 2.25
CA ASN A 121 11.47 -3.04 3.33
C ASN A 121 11.35 -4.21 4.33
N VAL A 122 12.22 -5.21 4.27
CA VAL A 122 12.13 -6.40 5.12
C VAL A 122 12.19 -6.06 6.62
N ASP A 123 12.95 -5.06 7.02
CA ASP A 123 13.05 -4.65 8.42
C ASP A 123 11.73 -4.04 8.91
N ILE A 124 11.05 -3.27 8.08
CA ILE A 124 9.73 -2.71 8.39
C ILE A 124 8.71 -3.85 8.53
N LEU A 125 8.77 -4.83 7.62
CA LEU A 125 7.92 -6.01 7.71
C LEU A 125 8.15 -6.79 9.01
N ARG A 126 9.40 -7.00 9.40
CA ARG A 126 9.75 -7.66 10.67
C ARG A 126 9.23 -6.90 11.88
N ASN A 127 9.28 -5.56 11.86
CA ASN A 127 8.76 -4.74 12.95
C ASN A 127 7.24 -4.85 13.10
N HIS A 128 6.51 -4.98 12.00
CA HIS A 128 5.07 -5.24 12.05
C HIS A 128 4.71 -6.67 12.46
N GLY A 129 5.63 -7.61 12.30
CA GLY A 129 5.50 -8.99 12.72
C GLY A 129 4.31 -9.75 12.12
N PRO A 130 4.01 -9.61 10.82
CA PRO A 130 2.95 -10.40 10.21
C PRO A 130 3.35 -11.87 10.13
N GLU A 131 2.36 -12.75 10.24
CA GLU A 131 2.58 -14.18 10.00
C GLU A 131 2.67 -14.48 8.50
N TYR A 132 1.93 -13.70 7.69
CA TYR A 132 1.86 -13.83 6.23
C TYR A 132 2.02 -12.47 5.53
N VAL A 133 2.58 -12.49 4.32
CA VAL A 133 2.73 -11.32 3.44
C VAL A 133 2.20 -11.66 2.05
#